data_5d6aa7245493ede6493b7909ac24262d
#
_entry.id   5d6aa7245493ede6493b7909ac24262d
#
_cell.length_a   1.000
_cell.length_b   1.000
_cell.length_c   1.000
_cell.angle_alpha   90.00
_cell.angle_beta   90.00
_cell.angle_gamma   90.00
#
_symmetry.space_group_name_H-M   'P 1'
#
loop_
_entity.id
_entity.type
_entity.pdbx_description
1 polymer ?
#
loop_
_entity_poly.entity_id
_entity_poly.type
_entity_poly.pdbx_seq_one_letter_code
_entity_poly.pdbx_strand_id
1 'polypeptide(L)'
;METTIYPVKDPPDEGTPQIQVDPSPVDFGVVPAGEAAAQIVTLSSIGDATLNVTAMQIGQGRETFGLVEPILGSFEPNAFAEITITYTSDGSETAGDLQILSNDPANPNLAVPLLAGAEVIVDTGDSGDTDPPLSQPVAVCSVDPNEVLAIHESADWIGSSSYDTDGGSIVSYVWTLVSSPPGATTAMPGGTANRRGFTPDVAGEYVGELVVTDNDGLVSDPCYATLNATAGDGLWVEMFWTNGGDDMDLHLLDDGGILATDSDCYYANCTWGGLDWGSLGASYDNPILDLDDIPGTGPENINIDSPARGTYTVYVHDYPGSMYNGRNDVTINVYWGGRLVWTDTRNINSEGTYFPFVEVSVPSGTATSL
;
A
#
# COMPACT_ATOMS: atom_id res chain seq x y z
N MET A 1 55.74 -3.26 22.81
CA MET A 1 54.71 -2.22 22.52
C MET A 1 53.53 -2.93 21.95
N GLU A 2 52.53 -3.23 22.77
CA GLU A 2 51.28 -3.76 22.32
C GLU A 2 50.40 -2.59 21.84
N THR A 3 50.04 -2.61 20.58
CA THR A 3 49.11 -1.61 20.01
C THR A 3 47.71 -2.10 20.29
N THR A 4 47.06 -1.51 21.26
CA THR A 4 45.63 -1.74 21.55
C THR A 4 44.85 -1.06 20.43
N ILE A 5 44.25 -1.86 19.52
CA ILE A 5 43.29 -1.38 18.53
C ILE A 5 41.95 -1.25 19.26
N TYR A 6 41.49 -0.01 19.45
CA TYR A 6 40.12 0.24 19.88
C TYR A 6 39.19 -0.01 18.67
N PRO A 7 38.09 -0.76 18.83
CA PRO A 7 37.11 -0.86 17.77
C PRO A 7 36.58 0.54 17.47
N VAL A 8 36.62 0.94 16.22
CA VAL A 8 35.88 2.11 15.74
C VAL A 8 34.42 1.77 15.97
N LYS A 9 33.74 2.60 16.77
CA LYS A 9 32.31 2.50 16.92
C LYS A 9 31.73 2.79 15.54
N ASP A 10 30.99 1.82 14.98
CA ASP A 10 30.24 2.06 13.75
C ASP A 10 29.38 3.32 13.96
N PRO A 11 29.27 4.20 12.94
CA PRO A 11 28.33 5.30 13.03
C PRO A 11 26.94 4.69 13.34
N PRO A 12 26.13 5.36 14.18
CA PRO A 12 24.78 4.89 14.41
C PRO A 12 24.10 4.74 13.05
N ASP A 13 23.37 3.65 12.83
CA ASP A 13 22.45 3.49 11.71
C ASP A 13 21.63 4.79 11.64
N GLU A 14 21.90 5.60 10.62
CA GLU A 14 21.12 6.82 10.40
C GLU A 14 19.84 6.36 9.68
N GLY A 15 18.85 5.98 10.47
CA GLY A 15 17.52 5.65 9.98
C GLY A 15 16.98 6.73 9.02
N THR A 16 15.89 6.44 8.33
CA THR A 16 15.33 7.33 7.32
C THR A 16 14.24 8.23 7.92
N PRO A 17 14.38 9.56 7.88
CA PRO A 17 13.32 10.45 8.29
C PRO A 17 12.16 10.40 7.28
N GLN A 18 10.93 10.28 7.75
CA GLN A 18 9.73 10.28 6.93
C GLN A 18 8.67 11.20 7.52
N ILE A 19 8.03 11.98 6.65
CA ILE A 19 6.96 12.91 7.00
C ILE A 19 5.60 12.38 6.57
N GLN A 20 4.60 12.53 7.44
CA GLN A 20 3.20 12.34 7.12
C GLN A 20 2.39 13.53 7.57
N VAL A 21 1.38 13.91 6.79
CA VAL A 21 0.41 14.96 7.13
C VAL A 21 -1.00 14.42 6.95
N ASP A 22 -1.83 14.55 7.99
CA ASP A 22 -3.20 14.07 8.01
C ASP A 22 -4.15 15.16 8.59
N PRO A 23 -5.28 15.45 7.92
CA PRO A 23 -5.71 14.98 6.62
C PRO A 23 -4.89 15.54 5.44
N SER A 24 -4.81 14.78 4.35
CA SER A 24 -4.29 15.23 3.07
C SER A 24 -5.13 14.59 1.94
N PRO A 25 -5.88 15.40 1.13
CA PRO A 25 -5.96 16.87 1.13
C PRO A 25 -6.62 17.45 2.39
N VAL A 26 -6.40 18.77 2.63
CA VAL A 26 -7.12 19.54 3.64
C VAL A 26 -8.31 20.20 2.97
N ASP A 27 -9.52 19.75 3.30
CA ASP A 27 -10.75 20.26 2.71
C ASP A 27 -11.51 21.13 3.73
N PHE A 28 -11.77 22.38 3.35
CA PHE A 28 -12.55 23.34 4.15
C PHE A 28 -14.06 23.24 3.89
N GLY A 29 -14.47 22.42 2.90
CA GLY A 29 -15.85 22.38 2.46
C GLY A 29 -16.33 23.73 1.91
N VAL A 30 -17.62 23.95 1.94
CA VAL A 30 -18.24 25.22 1.53
C VAL A 30 -18.18 26.22 2.68
N VAL A 31 -17.49 27.35 2.47
CA VAL A 31 -17.43 28.45 3.43
C VAL A 31 -18.11 29.67 2.79
N PRO A 32 -19.12 30.28 3.43
CA PRO A 32 -19.82 31.45 2.90
C PRO A 32 -18.88 32.64 2.57
N ALA A 33 -19.21 33.35 1.50
CA ALA A 33 -18.39 34.51 1.06
C ALA A 33 -18.20 35.53 2.19
N GLY A 34 -16.94 35.88 2.46
CA GLY A 34 -16.54 36.79 3.53
C GLY A 34 -16.40 36.13 4.90
N GLU A 35 -16.72 34.87 5.05
CA GLU A 35 -16.48 34.10 6.28
C GLU A 35 -15.11 33.40 6.25
N ALA A 36 -14.64 32.99 7.45
CA ALA A 36 -13.40 32.30 7.62
C ALA A 36 -13.63 30.96 8.32
N ALA A 37 -12.89 29.96 7.90
CA ALA A 37 -12.83 28.64 8.52
C ALA A 37 -11.38 28.29 8.91
N ALA A 38 -11.22 27.36 9.83
CA ALA A 38 -9.91 26.82 10.22
C ALA A 38 -9.97 25.29 10.28
N GLN A 39 -8.89 24.66 9.80
CA GLN A 39 -8.68 23.22 9.89
C GLN A 39 -7.37 22.94 10.64
N ILE A 40 -7.39 21.89 11.43
CA ILE A 40 -6.20 21.38 12.12
C ILE A 40 -5.71 20.17 11.36
N VAL A 41 -4.44 20.17 11.01
CA VAL A 41 -3.74 19.03 10.40
C VAL A 41 -2.63 18.55 11.31
N THR A 42 -2.41 17.26 11.37
CA THR A 42 -1.34 16.64 12.15
C THR A 42 -0.16 16.35 11.24
N LEU A 43 1.01 16.93 11.56
CA LEU A 43 2.29 16.55 10.97
C LEU A 43 2.93 15.51 11.89
N SER A 44 3.31 14.35 11.35
CA SER A 44 3.92 13.25 12.09
C SER A 44 5.28 12.87 11.50
N SER A 45 6.24 12.55 12.37
CA SER A 45 7.49 11.86 12.03
C SER A 45 7.26 10.36 12.13
N ILE A 46 7.08 9.70 10.98
CA ILE A 46 6.76 8.27 10.91
C ILE A 46 7.98 7.39 10.58
N GLY A 47 9.11 8.02 10.25
CA GLY A 47 10.38 7.33 10.03
C GLY A 47 11.11 6.95 11.32
N ASP A 48 12.21 6.25 11.20
CA ASP A 48 13.06 5.80 12.31
C ASP A 48 14.25 6.74 12.62
N ALA A 49 14.37 7.84 11.86
CA ALA A 49 15.33 8.92 12.11
C ALA A 49 14.63 10.25 12.40
N THR A 50 15.39 11.20 12.99
CA THR A 50 14.90 12.54 13.29
C THR A 50 14.49 13.30 12.03
N LEU A 51 13.21 13.65 11.92
CA LEU A 51 12.67 14.50 10.86
C LEU A 51 12.96 15.97 11.17
N ASN A 52 13.60 16.68 10.25
CA ASN A 52 13.88 18.11 10.38
C ASN A 52 13.04 18.90 9.40
N VAL A 53 12.08 19.68 9.90
CA VAL A 53 11.26 20.60 9.10
C VAL A 53 11.95 21.97 9.06
N THR A 54 12.35 22.39 7.87
CA THR A 54 13.17 23.60 7.68
C THR A 54 12.38 24.81 7.16
N ALA A 55 11.27 24.54 6.46
CA ALA A 55 10.35 25.59 6.02
C ALA A 55 8.92 25.06 5.94
N MET A 56 7.95 25.95 6.16
CA MET A 56 6.53 25.68 6.02
C MET A 56 5.82 26.95 5.57
N GLN A 57 5.06 26.88 4.47
CA GLN A 57 4.39 28.04 3.90
C GLN A 57 3.21 27.63 3.02
N ILE A 58 2.25 28.54 2.85
CA ILE A 58 1.26 28.38 1.78
C ILE A 58 1.97 28.66 0.44
N GLY A 59 1.91 27.74 -0.51
CA GLY A 59 2.45 27.86 -1.85
C GLY A 59 1.51 28.62 -2.77
N GLN A 60 0.50 27.94 -3.29
CA GLN A 60 -0.59 28.56 -4.05
C GLN A 60 -1.75 28.94 -3.11
N GLY A 61 -2.60 29.89 -3.53
CA GLY A 61 -3.77 30.29 -2.75
C GLY A 61 -3.50 31.19 -1.56
N ARG A 62 -2.35 31.87 -1.50
CA ARG A 62 -1.95 32.78 -0.39
C ARG A 62 -2.89 33.94 -0.10
N GLU A 63 -3.78 34.26 -1.02
CA GLU A 63 -4.74 35.35 -0.83
C GLU A 63 -5.94 34.88 0.01
N THR A 64 -6.21 33.59 0.03
CA THR A 64 -7.37 32.96 0.69
C THR A 64 -6.99 32.03 1.80
N PHE A 65 -5.89 31.27 1.65
CA PHE A 65 -5.37 30.36 2.68
C PHE A 65 -4.28 31.04 3.51
N GLY A 66 -4.30 30.77 4.82
CA GLY A 66 -3.33 31.22 5.79
C GLY A 66 -2.77 30.10 6.65
N LEU A 67 -1.55 30.27 7.11
CA LEU A 67 -0.90 29.41 8.10
C LEU A 67 -0.74 30.21 9.39
N VAL A 68 -1.34 29.73 10.49
CA VAL A 68 -1.38 30.50 11.75
C VAL A 68 0.01 30.62 12.36
N GLU A 69 0.67 29.48 12.58
CA GLU A 69 2.05 29.44 13.07
C GLU A 69 2.78 28.27 12.37
N PRO A 70 3.83 28.55 11.58
CA PRO A 70 4.62 27.48 11.00
C PRO A 70 5.41 26.74 12.07
N ILE A 71 5.32 25.41 12.08
CA ILE A 71 6.07 24.58 13.01
C ILE A 71 7.36 24.13 12.34
N LEU A 72 8.49 24.62 12.84
CA LEU A 72 9.82 24.31 12.34
C LEU A 72 10.63 23.63 13.45
N GLY A 73 11.55 22.76 13.05
CA GLY A 73 12.46 22.10 13.99
C GLY A 73 12.59 20.61 13.77
N SER A 74 13.09 19.95 14.80
CA SER A 74 13.40 18.53 14.79
C SER A 74 12.30 17.73 15.50
N PHE A 75 11.83 16.68 14.84
CA PHE A 75 10.85 15.75 15.36
C PHE A 75 11.51 14.37 15.50
N GLU A 76 11.58 13.87 16.72
CA GLU A 76 12.03 12.51 16.96
C GLU A 76 11.04 11.50 16.36
N PRO A 77 11.46 10.26 16.07
CA PRO A 77 10.57 9.21 15.61
C PRO A 77 9.28 9.09 16.44
N ASN A 78 8.13 9.03 15.77
CA ASN A 78 6.79 9.04 16.35
C ASN A 78 6.36 10.36 17.03
N ALA A 79 7.12 11.44 16.92
CA ALA A 79 6.67 12.76 17.35
C ALA A 79 5.70 13.34 16.34
N PHE A 80 4.75 14.16 16.83
CA PHE A 80 3.79 14.85 15.99
C PHE A 80 3.55 16.29 16.47
N ALA A 81 2.97 17.10 15.60
CA ALA A 81 2.53 18.46 15.93
C ALA A 81 1.27 18.81 15.14
N GLU A 82 0.43 19.66 15.73
CA GLU A 82 -0.78 20.16 15.10
C GLU A 82 -0.50 21.52 14.42
N ILE A 83 -0.95 21.65 13.19
CA ILE A 83 -0.81 22.84 12.36
C ILE A 83 -2.21 23.39 12.11
N THR A 84 -2.43 24.68 12.34
CA THR A 84 -3.69 25.33 12.01
C THR A 84 -3.58 26.06 10.69
N ILE A 85 -4.41 25.66 9.72
CA ILE A 85 -4.56 26.31 8.43
C ILE A 85 -5.90 27.05 8.44
N THR A 86 -5.91 28.29 7.95
CA THR A 86 -7.12 29.11 7.83
C THR A 86 -7.45 29.33 6.37
N TYR A 87 -8.74 29.47 6.10
CA TYR A 87 -9.27 29.85 4.80
C TYR A 87 -10.25 31.02 4.98
N THR A 88 -10.17 32.00 4.11
CA THR A 88 -11.14 33.09 4.03
C THR A 88 -11.79 33.06 2.66
N SER A 89 -13.09 32.81 2.62
CA SER A 89 -13.84 32.62 1.39
C SER A 89 -14.07 33.98 0.69
N ASP A 90 -13.80 34.01 -0.61
CA ASP A 90 -14.21 35.07 -1.52
C ASP A 90 -15.50 34.74 -2.28
N GLY A 91 -16.10 33.57 -1.98
CA GLY A 91 -17.31 33.03 -2.62
C GLY A 91 -17.02 32.21 -3.87
N SER A 92 -15.76 31.98 -4.19
CA SER A 92 -15.36 31.11 -5.31
C SER A 92 -14.75 29.81 -4.81
N GLU A 93 -14.80 28.77 -5.65
CA GLU A 93 -14.00 27.57 -5.44
C GLU A 93 -12.51 27.91 -5.50
N THR A 94 -11.76 27.49 -4.50
CA THR A 94 -10.36 27.84 -4.36
C THR A 94 -9.52 26.62 -4.02
N ALA A 95 -8.40 26.48 -4.72
CA ALA A 95 -7.40 25.47 -4.44
C ALA A 95 -6.04 26.12 -4.12
N GLY A 96 -5.30 25.48 -3.24
CA GLY A 96 -3.95 25.90 -2.85
C GLY A 96 -3.11 24.72 -2.42
N ASP A 97 -1.95 24.99 -1.85
CA ASP A 97 -1.07 23.99 -1.27
C ASP A 97 -0.32 24.51 -0.05
N LEU A 98 -0.18 23.65 0.96
CA LEU A 98 0.78 23.82 2.04
C LEU A 98 2.08 23.14 1.64
N GLN A 99 3.17 23.90 1.54
CA GLN A 99 4.51 23.38 1.23
C GLN A 99 5.32 23.21 2.50
N ILE A 100 5.88 22.03 2.69
CA ILE A 100 6.70 21.67 3.85
C ILE A 100 8.04 21.13 3.34
N LEU A 101 9.13 21.84 3.66
CA LEU A 101 10.48 21.41 3.37
C LEU A 101 11.07 20.64 4.55
N SER A 102 11.56 19.45 4.29
CA SER A 102 12.16 18.59 5.32
C SER A 102 13.37 17.82 4.79
N ASN A 103 13.98 17.05 5.68
CA ASN A 103 15.05 16.11 5.32
C ASN A 103 14.51 14.71 4.94
N ASP A 104 13.20 14.52 4.76
CA ASP A 104 12.64 13.30 4.20
C ASP A 104 13.15 13.12 2.76
N PRO A 105 13.91 12.06 2.45
CA PRO A 105 14.51 11.88 1.12
C PRO A 105 13.46 11.55 0.04
N ALA A 106 12.32 10.97 0.42
CA ALA A 106 11.23 10.67 -0.50
C ALA A 106 10.36 11.91 -0.78
N ASN A 107 10.21 12.79 0.23
CA ASN A 107 9.37 13.99 0.16
C ASN A 107 10.11 15.22 0.68
N PRO A 108 11.23 15.63 0.06
CA PRO A 108 12.02 16.77 0.55
C PRO A 108 11.26 18.12 0.46
N ASN A 109 10.24 18.16 -0.36
CA ASN A 109 9.28 19.26 -0.47
C ASN A 109 7.88 18.67 -0.62
N LEU A 110 7.25 18.37 0.52
CA LEU A 110 5.89 17.83 0.56
C LEU A 110 4.90 18.96 0.25
N ALA A 111 4.03 18.75 -0.74
CA ALA A 111 2.91 19.62 -1.06
C ALA A 111 1.60 18.96 -0.61
N VAL A 112 0.92 19.56 0.37
CA VAL A 112 -0.38 19.11 0.88
C VAL A 112 -1.46 19.95 0.21
N PRO A 113 -2.36 19.37 -0.60
CA PRO A 113 -3.42 20.12 -1.27
C PRO A 113 -4.39 20.75 -0.27
N LEU A 114 -4.78 22.00 -0.52
CA LEU A 114 -5.80 22.75 0.21
C LEU A 114 -6.97 23.01 -0.73
N LEU A 115 -8.16 22.64 -0.31
CA LEU A 115 -9.38 22.72 -1.10
C LEU A 115 -10.45 23.48 -0.33
N ALA A 116 -11.20 24.35 -1.02
CA ALA A 116 -12.39 25.00 -0.48
C ALA A 116 -13.42 25.15 -1.59
N GLY A 117 -14.62 24.65 -1.35
CA GLY A 117 -15.73 24.72 -2.29
C GLY A 117 -16.35 26.12 -2.37
N ALA A 118 -16.94 26.47 -3.51
CA ALA A 118 -17.72 27.67 -3.67
C ALA A 118 -19.04 27.58 -2.88
N GLU A 119 -19.47 28.71 -2.29
CA GLU A 119 -20.85 28.83 -1.83
C GLU A 119 -21.76 28.82 -3.06
N VAL A 120 -22.64 27.84 -3.16
CA VAL A 120 -23.76 27.92 -4.09
C VAL A 120 -24.66 29.03 -3.60
N ILE A 121 -24.56 30.23 -4.18
CA ILE A 121 -25.49 31.34 -3.89
C ILE A 121 -26.83 30.90 -4.46
N VAL A 122 -27.67 30.34 -3.60
CA VAL A 122 -29.08 30.23 -3.93
C VAL A 122 -29.59 31.67 -3.95
N ASP A 123 -29.73 32.24 -5.14
CA ASP A 123 -30.37 33.54 -5.34
C ASP A 123 -31.79 33.49 -4.80
N THR A 124 -32.01 33.95 -3.56
CA THR A 124 -33.32 33.97 -2.90
C THR A 124 -34.12 35.22 -3.35
N GLY A 125 -33.80 35.83 -4.45
CA GLY A 125 -34.48 37.04 -4.94
C GLY A 125 -34.68 37.05 -6.44
N ASP A 126 -35.56 36.30 -6.98
CA ASP A 126 -36.68 36.68 -7.85
C ASP A 126 -37.36 35.50 -8.55
N SER A 127 -38.66 35.37 -8.28
CA SER A 127 -39.71 34.89 -9.16
C SER A 127 -39.40 33.88 -10.27
N GLY A 128 -39.63 32.61 -10.01
CA GLY A 128 -40.17 31.72 -11.03
C GLY A 128 -39.26 30.67 -11.63
N ASP A 129 -38.04 30.50 -11.08
CA ASP A 129 -37.26 29.33 -11.41
C ASP A 129 -37.69 28.16 -10.53
N THR A 130 -38.20 27.09 -11.16
CA THR A 130 -38.70 25.89 -10.50
C THR A 130 -37.63 24.79 -10.50
N ASP A 131 -36.36 25.14 -10.71
CA ASP A 131 -35.32 24.15 -10.64
C ASP A 131 -35.10 23.68 -9.20
N PRO A 132 -35.06 22.39 -8.98
CA PRO A 132 -34.82 21.85 -7.64
C PRO A 132 -33.42 22.26 -7.17
N PRO A 133 -33.21 22.43 -5.86
CA PRO A 133 -31.89 22.74 -5.32
C PRO A 133 -30.89 21.65 -5.75
N LEU A 134 -29.70 22.07 -6.18
CA LEU A 134 -28.63 21.16 -6.52
C LEU A 134 -28.31 20.28 -5.31
N SER A 135 -28.09 19.00 -5.55
CA SER A 135 -27.82 18.01 -4.52
C SER A 135 -26.62 17.13 -4.90
N GLN A 136 -25.85 16.75 -3.90
CA GLN A 136 -24.67 15.93 -4.11
C GLN A 136 -25.00 14.63 -4.85
N PRO A 137 -24.13 14.18 -5.74
CA PRO A 137 -24.29 12.88 -6.40
C PRO A 137 -24.08 11.75 -5.39
N VAL A 138 -24.54 10.56 -5.75
CA VAL A 138 -24.36 9.35 -4.94
C VAL A 138 -23.33 8.44 -5.61
N ALA A 139 -22.23 8.21 -4.93
CA ALA A 139 -21.29 7.16 -5.32
C ALA A 139 -21.91 5.79 -4.99
N VAL A 140 -21.93 4.92 -6.00
CA VAL A 140 -22.34 3.51 -5.87
C VAL A 140 -21.22 2.65 -6.36
N CYS A 141 -20.65 1.85 -5.46
CA CYS A 141 -19.48 1.05 -5.75
C CYS A 141 -19.67 -0.43 -5.38
N SER A 142 -19.01 -1.29 -6.12
CA SER A 142 -18.89 -2.72 -5.83
C SER A 142 -17.62 -3.27 -6.45
N VAL A 143 -17.28 -4.49 -6.08
CA VAL A 143 -16.24 -5.28 -6.74
C VAL A 143 -16.82 -6.62 -7.15
N ASP A 144 -16.50 -7.10 -8.35
CA ASP A 144 -17.04 -8.34 -8.89
C ASP A 144 -15.98 -9.10 -9.70
N PRO A 145 -15.71 -10.37 -9.35
CA PRO A 145 -16.15 -11.04 -8.12
C PRO A 145 -15.55 -10.39 -6.88
N ASN A 146 -16.22 -10.51 -5.73
CA ASN A 146 -15.73 -9.96 -4.46
C ASN A 146 -14.80 -10.90 -3.69
N GLU A 147 -14.54 -12.08 -4.25
CA GLU A 147 -13.56 -13.05 -3.78
C GLU A 147 -12.84 -13.64 -5.00
N VAL A 148 -11.52 -13.68 -4.95
CA VAL A 148 -10.65 -14.20 -6.02
C VAL A 148 -9.47 -14.95 -5.42
N LEU A 149 -8.89 -15.88 -6.19
CA LEU A 149 -7.60 -16.48 -5.87
C LEU A 149 -6.50 -15.46 -6.22
N ALA A 150 -5.70 -15.09 -5.23
CA ALA A 150 -4.57 -14.17 -5.42
C ALA A 150 -3.67 -14.66 -6.57
N ILE A 151 -3.03 -13.74 -7.27
CA ILE A 151 -2.12 -13.96 -8.40
C ILE A 151 -2.82 -14.51 -9.67
N HIS A 152 -3.80 -15.38 -9.51
CA HIS A 152 -4.39 -16.16 -10.62
C HIS A 152 -5.70 -15.59 -11.16
N GLU A 153 -6.45 -14.89 -10.33
CA GLU A 153 -7.77 -14.38 -10.71
C GLU A 153 -7.83 -12.86 -10.54
N SER A 154 -8.72 -12.24 -11.28
CA SER A 154 -8.90 -10.79 -11.24
C SER A 154 -10.35 -10.40 -10.95
N ALA A 155 -10.53 -9.23 -10.39
CA ALA A 155 -11.81 -8.60 -10.13
C ALA A 155 -11.91 -7.24 -10.82
N ASP A 156 -13.13 -6.80 -11.04
CA ASP A 156 -13.45 -5.47 -11.55
C ASP A 156 -14.04 -4.60 -10.42
N TRP A 157 -13.49 -3.40 -10.21
CA TRP A 157 -14.08 -2.38 -9.36
C TRP A 157 -15.11 -1.60 -10.19
N ILE A 158 -16.37 -1.56 -9.74
CA ILE A 158 -17.52 -1.11 -10.50
C ILE A 158 -18.13 0.11 -9.84
N GLY A 159 -18.08 1.26 -10.52
CA GLY A 159 -18.65 2.53 -10.07
C GLY A 159 -19.73 3.08 -11.00
N SER A 160 -20.03 2.39 -12.11
CA SER A 160 -20.93 2.87 -13.16
C SER A 160 -22.39 3.03 -12.75
N SER A 161 -22.77 2.57 -11.54
CA SER A 161 -24.10 2.77 -10.98
C SER A 161 -24.25 4.05 -10.17
N SER A 162 -23.18 4.83 -10.02
CA SER A 162 -23.21 6.16 -9.42
C SER A 162 -24.11 7.09 -10.22
N TYR A 163 -24.82 7.96 -9.54
CA TYR A 163 -25.82 8.82 -10.18
C TYR A 163 -25.90 10.19 -9.52
N ASP A 164 -26.33 11.14 -10.32
CA ASP A 164 -26.69 12.47 -9.87
C ASP A 164 -28.15 12.45 -9.38
N THR A 165 -28.40 13.07 -8.24
CA THR A 165 -29.70 13.01 -7.55
C THR A 165 -30.70 14.03 -8.06
N ASP A 166 -30.27 15.07 -8.77
CA ASP A 166 -31.11 16.14 -9.32
C ASP A 166 -31.29 16.08 -10.84
N GLY A 167 -30.73 15.03 -11.49
CA GLY A 167 -31.03 14.70 -12.87
C GLY A 167 -29.93 15.04 -13.87
N GLY A 168 -28.75 15.39 -13.41
CA GLY A 168 -27.56 15.61 -14.21
C GLY A 168 -26.80 14.33 -14.57
N SER A 169 -25.49 14.38 -14.57
CA SER A 169 -24.61 13.26 -14.91
C SER A 169 -23.31 13.28 -14.12
N ILE A 170 -22.78 12.11 -13.83
CA ILE A 170 -21.44 11.99 -13.24
C ILE A 170 -20.38 12.28 -14.30
N VAL A 171 -19.50 13.25 -14.04
CA VAL A 171 -18.43 13.67 -14.93
C VAL A 171 -17.05 13.17 -14.51
N SER A 172 -16.88 12.80 -13.24
CA SER A 172 -15.61 12.29 -12.70
C SER A 172 -15.82 11.10 -11.78
N TYR A 173 -14.87 10.15 -11.83
CA TYR A 173 -14.78 8.98 -10.99
C TYR A 173 -13.35 8.86 -10.48
N VAL A 174 -13.17 8.97 -9.17
CA VAL A 174 -11.86 8.80 -8.53
C VAL A 174 -11.88 7.53 -7.70
N TRP A 175 -11.10 6.55 -8.13
CA TRP A 175 -10.89 5.32 -7.38
C TRP A 175 -9.53 5.34 -6.69
N THR A 176 -9.51 4.99 -5.41
CA THR A 176 -8.31 4.89 -4.59
C THR A 176 -8.29 3.55 -3.87
N LEU A 177 -7.17 2.86 -3.85
CA LEU A 177 -6.97 1.71 -2.99
C LEU A 177 -6.56 2.24 -1.61
N VAL A 178 -7.49 2.21 -0.65
CA VAL A 178 -7.29 2.80 0.68
C VAL A 178 -6.77 1.81 1.72
N SER A 179 -6.86 0.50 1.42
CA SER A 179 -6.27 -0.56 2.24
C SER A 179 -5.87 -1.74 1.38
N SER A 180 -4.76 -2.36 1.71
CA SER A 180 -4.27 -3.60 1.11
C SER A 180 -3.51 -4.44 2.15
N PRO A 181 -3.32 -5.75 1.94
CA PRO A 181 -2.49 -6.58 2.80
C PRO A 181 -1.05 -6.08 2.84
N PRO A 182 -0.32 -6.31 3.93
CA PRO A 182 1.13 -6.09 3.96
C PRO A 182 1.83 -6.85 2.83
N GLY A 183 2.78 -6.19 2.17
CA GLY A 183 3.51 -6.75 1.04
C GLY A 183 2.82 -6.63 -0.32
N ALA A 184 1.55 -6.22 -0.37
CA ALA A 184 0.86 -5.99 -1.64
C ALA A 184 1.43 -4.80 -2.39
N THR A 185 1.70 -4.98 -3.67
CA THR A 185 2.22 -3.96 -4.58
C THR A 185 1.27 -3.63 -5.74
N THR A 186 0.22 -4.44 -5.91
CA THR A 186 -0.78 -4.24 -6.97
C THR A 186 -1.49 -2.90 -6.81
N ALA A 187 -1.40 -2.06 -7.85
CA ALA A 187 -2.04 -0.75 -7.88
C ALA A 187 -3.45 -0.82 -8.48
N MET A 188 -4.31 0.15 -8.12
CA MET A 188 -5.62 0.30 -8.74
C MET A 188 -5.49 0.48 -10.26
N PRO A 189 -6.15 -0.36 -11.10
CA PRO A 189 -6.04 -0.27 -12.55
C PRO A 189 -6.54 1.07 -13.10
N GLY A 190 -6.07 1.45 -14.28
CA GLY A 190 -6.58 2.59 -15.02
C GLY A 190 -8.04 2.39 -15.48
N GLY A 191 -8.74 3.49 -15.73
CA GLY A 191 -10.13 3.47 -16.20
C GLY A 191 -10.88 4.72 -15.75
N THR A 192 -12.18 4.73 -15.96
CA THR A 192 -13.09 5.80 -15.51
C THR A 192 -14.03 5.28 -14.41
N ALA A 193 -15.32 5.07 -14.73
CA ALA A 193 -16.30 4.55 -13.77
C ALA A 193 -15.94 3.15 -13.24
N ASN A 194 -15.40 2.29 -14.10
CA ASN A 194 -14.99 0.94 -13.73
C ASN A 194 -13.49 0.75 -13.89
N ARG A 195 -12.85 0.07 -12.95
CA ARG A 195 -11.44 -0.35 -12.96
C ARG A 195 -11.40 -1.86 -13.15
N ARG A 196 -10.95 -2.29 -14.32
CA ARG A 196 -11.02 -3.69 -14.74
C ARG A 196 -9.69 -4.40 -14.61
N GLY A 197 -9.78 -5.69 -14.27
CA GLY A 197 -8.63 -6.58 -14.25
C GLY A 197 -7.67 -6.28 -13.11
N PHE A 198 -8.18 -5.98 -11.91
CA PHE A 198 -7.38 -5.91 -10.71
C PHE A 198 -7.03 -7.33 -10.27
N THR A 199 -5.77 -7.71 -10.36
CA THR A 199 -5.26 -9.01 -9.89
C THR A 199 -4.47 -8.78 -8.62
N PRO A 200 -4.96 -9.19 -7.45
CA PRO A 200 -4.23 -9.06 -6.20
C PRO A 200 -3.00 -9.96 -6.20
N ASP A 201 -1.89 -9.45 -5.72
CA ASP A 201 -0.58 -10.14 -5.66
C ASP A 201 -0.31 -10.83 -4.31
N VAL A 202 -1.06 -10.50 -3.28
CA VAL A 202 -0.98 -11.09 -1.92
C VAL A 202 -2.38 -11.47 -1.46
N ALA A 203 -2.50 -12.56 -0.71
CA ALA A 203 -3.77 -12.95 -0.09
C ALA A 203 -4.15 -12.01 1.07
N GLY A 204 -5.41 -11.60 1.11
CA GLY A 204 -5.97 -10.73 2.15
C GLY A 204 -7.03 -9.78 1.63
N GLU A 205 -7.37 -8.79 2.43
CA GLU A 205 -8.44 -7.84 2.13
C GLU A 205 -7.90 -6.58 1.44
N TYR A 206 -8.52 -6.21 0.33
CA TYR A 206 -8.28 -4.96 -0.39
C TYR A 206 -9.52 -4.10 -0.33
N VAL A 207 -9.38 -2.82 0.04
CA VAL A 207 -10.51 -1.88 0.12
C VAL A 207 -10.30 -0.76 -0.88
N GLY A 208 -11.22 -0.66 -1.83
CA GLY A 208 -11.30 0.43 -2.80
C GLY A 208 -12.32 1.47 -2.37
N GLU A 209 -11.96 2.74 -2.48
CA GLU A 209 -12.81 3.90 -2.28
C GLU A 209 -13.14 4.52 -3.63
N LEU A 210 -14.42 4.87 -3.83
CA LEU A 210 -14.91 5.65 -4.96
C LEU A 210 -15.49 6.97 -4.48
N VAL A 211 -15.01 8.06 -5.07
CA VAL A 211 -15.62 9.39 -5.00
C VAL A 211 -16.01 9.83 -6.40
N VAL A 212 -17.20 10.39 -6.56
CA VAL A 212 -17.67 10.88 -7.86
C VAL A 212 -18.01 12.38 -7.80
N THR A 213 -17.90 13.04 -8.96
CA THR A 213 -18.28 14.44 -9.15
C THR A 213 -19.31 14.52 -10.28
N ASP A 214 -20.35 15.31 -10.09
CA ASP A 214 -21.40 15.56 -11.08
C ASP A 214 -21.05 16.71 -12.04
N ASN A 215 -21.97 17.01 -12.96
CA ASN A 215 -21.81 18.10 -13.94
C ASN A 215 -21.95 19.51 -13.32
N ASP A 216 -22.46 19.61 -12.12
CA ASP A 216 -22.59 20.87 -11.36
C ASP A 216 -21.38 21.11 -10.43
N GLY A 217 -20.42 20.16 -10.42
CA GLY A 217 -19.18 20.23 -9.65
C GLY A 217 -19.33 19.74 -8.21
N LEU A 218 -20.48 19.17 -7.83
CA LEU A 218 -20.68 18.63 -6.49
C LEU A 218 -20.03 17.26 -6.37
N VAL A 219 -19.49 16.98 -5.19
CA VAL A 219 -18.75 15.76 -4.87
C VAL A 219 -19.55 14.87 -3.94
N SER A 220 -19.54 13.57 -4.20
CA SER A 220 -20.24 12.59 -3.35
C SER A 220 -19.52 12.34 -2.04
N ASP A 221 -20.26 11.79 -1.07
CA ASP A 221 -19.63 11.02 0.00
C ASP A 221 -18.88 9.81 -0.59
N PRO A 222 -17.81 9.32 0.05
CA PRO A 222 -17.07 8.16 -0.41
C PRO A 222 -17.90 6.87 -0.29
N CYS A 223 -17.76 5.99 -1.28
CA CYS A 223 -18.28 4.63 -1.27
C CYS A 223 -17.13 3.64 -1.19
N TYR A 224 -17.26 2.61 -0.35
CA TYR A 224 -16.21 1.59 -0.15
C TYR A 224 -16.67 0.23 -0.65
N ALA A 225 -15.77 -0.47 -1.35
CA ALA A 225 -15.97 -1.85 -1.76
C ALA A 225 -14.78 -2.69 -1.30
N THR A 226 -15.04 -3.95 -0.94
CA THR A 226 -14.04 -4.86 -0.40
C THR A 226 -13.88 -6.08 -1.29
N LEU A 227 -12.62 -6.37 -1.69
CA LEU A 227 -12.20 -7.58 -2.38
C LEU A 227 -11.45 -8.46 -1.38
N ASN A 228 -11.82 -9.75 -1.31
CA ASN A 228 -11.09 -10.76 -0.56
C ASN A 228 -10.24 -11.59 -1.52
N ALA A 229 -8.93 -11.46 -1.44
CA ALA A 229 -7.99 -12.32 -2.15
C ALA A 229 -7.65 -13.52 -1.27
N THR A 230 -7.88 -14.72 -1.76
CA THR A 230 -7.63 -15.97 -1.03
C THR A 230 -6.33 -16.60 -1.48
N ALA A 231 -5.65 -17.29 -0.57
CA ALA A 231 -4.58 -18.23 -0.91
C ALA A 231 -5.18 -19.54 -1.44
N GLY A 232 -4.41 -20.31 -2.20
CA GLY A 232 -4.82 -21.63 -2.70
C GLY A 232 -5.07 -22.66 -1.60
N ASP A 233 -5.84 -23.70 -1.92
CA ASP A 233 -6.22 -24.76 -0.97
C ASP A 233 -5.04 -25.68 -0.56
N GLY A 234 -3.96 -25.69 -1.33
CA GLY A 234 -2.77 -26.48 -1.04
C GLY A 234 -1.80 -25.83 -0.06
N LEU A 235 -0.53 -26.02 -0.29
CA LEU A 235 0.54 -25.27 0.38
C LEU A 235 0.82 -24.00 -0.42
N TRP A 236 0.73 -22.87 0.24
CA TRP A 236 0.94 -21.54 -0.35
C TRP A 236 1.87 -20.74 0.56
N VAL A 237 2.96 -20.23 -0.01
CA VAL A 237 3.98 -19.47 0.71
C VAL A 237 4.15 -18.13 0.02
N GLU A 238 3.99 -17.05 0.76
CA GLU A 238 4.24 -15.68 0.33
C GLU A 238 5.44 -15.10 1.08
N MET A 239 6.24 -14.34 0.38
CA MET A 239 7.37 -13.60 0.93
C MET A 239 7.31 -12.15 0.45
N PHE A 240 7.64 -11.22 1.35
CA PHE A 240 7.86 -9.81 1.00
C PHE A 240 8.84 -9.18 1.99
N TRP A 241 9.47 -8.06 1.60
CA TRP A 241 10.48 -7.39 2.40
C TRP A 241 10.35 -5.86 2.34
N THR A 242 11.08 -5.13 3.21
CA THR A 242 10.84 -3.70 3.42
C THR A 242 11.66 -2.79 2.55
N ASN A 243 12.89 -3.18 2.17
CA ASN A 243 13.81 -2.30 1.44
C ASN A 243 13.95 -2.75 0.00
N GLY A 244 13.46 -1.94 -0.93
CA GLY A 244 13.63 -2.17 -2.36
C GLY A 244 15.07 -2.03 -2.83
N GLY A 245 15.38 -2.62 -3.98
CA GLY A 245 16.73 -2.69 -4.52
C GLY A 245 17.55 -3.85 -3.98
N ASP A 246 16.97 -4.63 -3.08
CA ASP A 246 17.46 -5.92 -2.61
C ASP A 246 16.79 -7.06 -3.38
N ASP A 247 17.43 -8.20 -3.41
CA ASP A 247 17.00 -9.40 -4.13
C ASP A 247 16.92 -10.57 -3.15
N MET A 248 15.71 -10.80 -2.65
CA MET A 248 15.43 -11.85 -1.67
C MET A 248 14.70 -13.00 -2.36
N ASP A 249 15.38 -14.14 -2.50
CA ASP A 249 14.82 -15.32 -3.14
C ASP A 249 14.07 -16.22 -2.15
N LEU A 250 12.86 -16.60 -2.51
CA LEU A 250 12.09 -17.63 -1.81
C LEU A 250 12.50 -19.03 -2.27
N HIS A 251 12.76 -19.91 -1.33
CA HIS A 251 13.05 -21.34 -1.55
C HIS A 251 12.06 -22.22 -0.80
N LEU A 252 11.55 -23.22 -1.47
CA LEU A 252 10.74 -24.29 -0.86
C LEU A 252 11.40 -25.64 -1.13
N LEU A 253 11.77 -26.36 -0.09
CA LEU A 253 12.37 -27.69 -0.18
C LEU A 253 11.31 -28.77 0.04
N ASP A 254 11.35 -29.83 -0.78
CA ASP A 254 10.63 -31.08 -0.56
C ASP A 254 11.16 -31.85 0.67
N ASP A 255 10.49 -32.89 1.09
CA ASP A 255 10.83 -33.70 2.27
C ASP A 255 12.28 -34.23 2.23
N GLY A 256 13.11 -33.71 3.11
CA GLY A 256 14.54 -33.99 3.14
C GLY A 256 15.32 -33.42 1.97
N GLY A 257 14.79 -32.41 1.29
CA GLY A 257 15.36 -31.73 0.13
C GLY A 257 16.69 -31.01 0.43
N ILE A 258 17.41 -30.71 -0.64
CA ILE A 258 18.72 -30.06 -0.61
C ILE A 258 18.65 -28.80 -1.46
N LEU A 259 19.10 -27.66 -0.91
CA LEU A 259 19.16 -26.37 -1.57
C LEU A 259 19.88 -26.44 -2.92
N ALA A 260 19.36 -25.70 -3.90
CA ALA A 260 19.87 -25.56 -5.26
C ALA A 260 19.93 -26.89 -6.04
N THR A 261 18.98 -27.81 -5.77
CA THR A 261 18.79 -29.07 -6.52
C THR A 261 17.34 -29.19 -6.98
N ASP A 262 16.97 -30.29 -7.67
CA ASP A 262 15.60 -30.56 -8.11
C ASP A 262 14.61 -30.80 -6.93
N SER A 263 15.10 -30.89 -5.70
CA SER A 263 14.30 -30.93 -4.48
C SER A 263 14.12 -29.56 -3.80
N ASP A 264 14.47 -28.48 -4.50
CA ASP A 264 14.34 -27.09 -4.10
C ASP A 264 13.64 -26.33 -5.22
N CYS A 265 12.48 -25.75 -4.93
CA CYS A 265 11.79 -24.83 -5.82
C CYS A 265 12.27 -23.41 -5.54
N TYR A 266 12.85 -22.76 -6.54
CA TYR A 266 13.37 -21.40 -6.46
C TYR A 266 13.45 -20.76 -7.87
N TYR A 267 13.86 -19.52 -8.00
CA TYR A 267 13.86 -18.76 -9.26
C TYR A 267 14.50 -19.50 -10.45
N ALA A 268 15.52 -20.30 -10.26
CA ALA A 268 16.27 -20.90 -11.36
C ALA A 268 15.60 -22.14 -11.98
N ASN A 269 14.65 -22.79 -11.30
CA ASN A 269 14.08 -24.06 -11.76
C ASN A 269 12.57 -24.21 -11.61
N CYS A 270 11.87 -23.22 -11.05
CA CYS A 270 10.49 -23.36 -10.60
C CYS A 270 9.52 -22.33 -11.21
N THR A 271 10.00 -21.27 -11.86
CA THR A 271 9.17 -20.18 -12.41
C THR A 271 8.23 -20.57 -13.54
N TRP A 272 8.49 -21.66 -14.25
CA TRP A 272 7.68 -22.11 -15.40
C TRP A 272 7.25 -23.56 -15.25
N GLY A 273 7.30 -24.13 -14.05
CA GLY A 273 7.26 -25.55 -13.81
C GLY A 273 8.58 -26.20 -14.28
N GLY A 274 8.72 -27.47 -14.10
CA GLY A 274 9.93 -28.22 -14.51
C GLY A 274 10.38 -29.18 -13.43
N LEU A 275 9.91 -28.99 -12.22
CA LEU A 275 10.04 -29.95 -11.13
C LEU A 275 8.89 -30.97 -11.20
N ASP A 276 9.18 -32.21 -10.86
CA ASP A 276 8.21 -33.32 -10.83
C ASP A 276 8.31 -33.98 -9.44
N TRP A 277 7.60 -33.37 -8.48
CA TRP A 277 7.54 -33.83 -7.10
C TRP A 277 6.37 -34.79 -6.90
N GLY A 278 6.40 -35.57 -5.83
CA GLY A 278 5.28 -36.44 -5.48
C GLY A 278 5.03 -37.56 -6.50
N SER A 279 3.93 -37.47 -7.22
CA SER A 279 3.50 -38.54 -8.16
C SER A 279 4.04 -38.25 -9.57
N LEU A 280 4.90 -39.08 -10.08
CA LEU A 280 5.58 -38.92 -11.36
C LEU A 280 4.61 -38.56 -12.51
N GLY A 281 4.84 -37.37 -13.11
CA GLY A 281 4.06 -36.84 -14.22
C GLY A 281 2.72 -36.22 -13.83
N ALA A 282 2.42 -36.06 -12.55
CA ALA A 282 1.31 -35.24 -12.06
C ALA A 282 1.75 -33.78 -11.96
N SER A 283 0.87 -32.82 -12.28
CA SER A 283 1.18 -31.40 -12.18
C SER A 283 0.64 -30.76 -10.90
N TYR A 284 -0.36 -31.35 -10.29
CA TYR A 284 -1.04 -30.79 -9.11
C TYR A 284 -0.22 -30.90 -7.82
N ASP A 285 0.79 -31.76 -7.78
CA ASP A 285 1.69 -31.95 -6.64
C ASP A 285 3.10 -31.34 -6.88
N ASN A 286 3.27 -30.64 -8.00
CA ASN A 286 4.49 -29.92 -8.34
C ASN A 286 4.46 -28.48 -7.81
N PRO A 287 5.58 -27.94 -7.31
CA PRO A 287 5.67 -26.56 -6.91
C PRO A 287 5.77 -25.63 -8.12
N ILE A 288 5.27 -24.41 -7.98
CA ILE A 288 5.43 -23.32 -8.94
C ILE A 288 5.79 -22.04 -8.16
N LEU A 289 6.83 -21.35 -8.61
CA LEU A 289 7.11 -19.98 -8.22
C LEU A 289 6.37 -19.06 -9.19
N ASP A 290 5.23 -18.52 -8.77
CA ASP A 290 4.35 -17.70 -9.62
C ASP A 290 4.77 -16.25 -9.68
N LEU A 291 5.34 -15.73 -8.61
CA LEU A 291 5.90 -14.39 -8.53
C LEU A 291 7.35 -14.46 -8.09
N ASP A 292 8.20 -13.74 -8.82
CA ASP A 292 9.65 -13.59 -8.62
C ASP A 292 9.98 -12.11 -8.83
N ASP A 293 10.35 -11.39 -7.77
CA ASP A 293 10.55 -9.93 -7.78
C ASP A 293 12.02 -9.55 -7.64
N ILE A 294 12.58 -9.05 -8.70
CA ILE A 294 13.98 -8.62 -8.83
C ILE A 294 14.03 -7.21 -9.41
N PRO A 295 14.48 -6.20 -8.75
CA PRO A 295 14.74 -5.84 -7.36
C PRO A 295 13.59 -4.97 -6.81
N GLY A 296 12.67 -5.52 -6.07
CA GLY A 296 11.53 -4.82 -5.49
C GLY A 296 11.47 -4.93 -3.97
N THR A 297 10.26 -5.07 -3.47
CA THR A 297 9.97 -5.40 -2.07
C THR A 297 9.17 -6.70 -1.97
N GLY A 298 9.19 -7.49 -3.03
CA GLY A 298 8.27 -8.61 -3.23
C GLY A 298 6.91 -8.13 -3.79
N PRO A 299 5.87 -8.96 -3.76
CA PRO A 299 5.90 -10.30 -3.17
C PRO A 299 6.56 -11.35 -4.07
N GLU A 300 7.05 -12.43 -3.45
CA GLU A 300 7.30 -13.71 -4.10
C GLU A 300 6.31 -14.75 -3.62
N ASN A 301 5.97 -15.70 -4.48
CA ASN A 301 5.03 -16.75 -4.14
C ASN A 301 5.44 -18.12 -4.69
N ILE A 302 5.48 -19.13 -3.81
CA ILE A 302 5.54 -20.53 -4.21
C ILE A 302 4.30 -21.25 -3.70
N ASN A 303 3.64 -22.00 -4.58
CA ASN A 303 2.50 -22.81 -4.21
C ASN A 303 2.57 -24.23 -4.77
N ILE A 304 1.80 -25.13 -4.13
CA ILE A 304 1.55 -26.53 -4.56
C ILE A 304 0.08 -26.83 -4.29
N ASP A 305 -0.69 -27.14 -5.32
CA ASP A 305 -2.14 -27.40 -5.18
C ASP A 305 -2.46 -28.58 -4.27
N SER A 306 -1.73 -29.69 -4.41
CA SER A 306 -1.96 -30.90 -3.65
C SER A 306 -0.64 -31.57 -3.25
N PRO A 307 0.11 -30.96 -2.33
CA PRO A 307 1.45 -31.42 -1.99
C PRO A 307 1.43 -32.84 -1.42
N ALA A 308 2.45 -33.62 -1.77
CA ALA A 308 2.65 -34.96 -1.25
C ALA A 308 2.84 -34.94 0.27
N ARG A 309 2.58 -36.06 0.92
CA ARG A 309 2.82 -36.20 2.37
C ARG A 309 4.32 -36.10 2.66
N GLY A 310 4.69 -35.18 3.54
CA GLY A 310 6.08 -34.95 3.91
C GLY A 310 6.23 -33.72 4.78
N THR A 311 7.46 -33.24 4.90
CA THR A 311 7.80 -32.00 5.59
C THR A 311 8.47 -31.08 4.59
N TYR A 312 7.86 -29.96 4.32
CA TYR A 312 8.38 -28.92 3.42
C TYR A 312 9.10 -27.85 4.23
N THR A 313 10.25 -27.39 3.75
CA THR A 313 11.05 -26.40 4.48
C THR A 313 11.19 -25.14 3.65
N VAL A 314 10.84 -24.00 4.25
CA VAL A 314 10.94 -22.67 3.63
C VAL A 314 12.26 -22.02 4.05
N TYR A 315 13.00 -21.52 3.05
CA TYR A 315 14.19 -20.71 3.24
C TYR A 315 14.05 -19.38 2.51
N VAL A 316 14.80 -18.40 2.98
CA VAL A 316 15.07 -17.15 2.27
C VAL A 316 16.54 -17.11 1.92
N HIS A 317 16.86 -16.77 0.69
CA HIS A 317 18.23 -16.51 0.23
C HIS A 317 18.37 -15.01 -0.02
N ASP A 318 19.30 -14.39 0.66
CA ASP A 318 19.74 -13.03 0.37
C ASP A 318 20.70 -13.09 -0.83
N TYR A 319 20.17 -12.82 -2.05
CA TYR A 319 20.92 -13.03 -3.28
C TYR A 319 22.04 -12.00 -3.45
N PRO A 320 23.29 -12.44 -3.69
CA PRO A 320 24.43 -11.55 -3.67
C PRO A 320 24.50 -10.66 -4.91
N GLY A 321 24.79 -9.38 -4.70
CA GLY A 321 25.09 -8.42 -5.77
C GLY A 321 23.94 -7.49 -6.12
N SER A 322 22.87 -7.45 -5.33
CA SER A 322 21.82 -6.44 -5.38
C SER A 322 22.37 -5.03 -5.11
N MET A 323 21.61 -3.99 -5.45
CA MET A 323 22.04 -2.60 -5.19
C MET A 323 21.98 -2.22 -3.71
N TYR A 324 21.03 -2.81 -2.99
CA TYR A 324 20.91 -2.69 -1.54
C TYR A 324 21.52 -3.95 -0.91
N ASN A 325 22.40 -3.79 0.05
CA ASN A 325 23.02 -4.88 0.79
C ASN A 325 23.05 -4.59 2.30
N GLY A 326 22.00 -3.97 2.78
CA GLY A 326 21.80 -3.65 4.19
C GLY A 326 20.92 -4.68 4.88
N ARG A 327 20.38 -4.28 6.02
CA ARG A 327 19.38 -5.08 6.75
C ARG A 327 18.04 -4.96 6.07
N ASN A 328 17.36 -6.09 5.92
CA ASN A 328 16.02 -6.15 5.37
C ASN A 328 15.09 -6.97 6.27
N ASP A 329 13.94 -6.44 6.60
CA ASP A 329 12.92 -7.19 7.32
C ASP A 329 12.11 -7.99 6.32
N VAL A 330 12.31 -9.31 6.32
CA VAL A 330 11.65 -10.26 5.42
C VAL A 330 10.54 -10.97 6.15
N THR A 331 9.33 -10.88 5.61
CA THR A 331 8.14 -11.55 6.14
C THR A 331 7.77 -12.74 5.27
N ILE A 332 7.52 -13.87 5.91
CA ILE A 332 6.95 -15.08 5.29
C ILE A 332 5.57 -15.32 5.86
N ASN A 333 4.61 -15.53 4.97
CA ASN A 333 3.28 -16.06 5.28
C ASN A 333 3.15 -17.47 4.71
N VAL A 334 2.68 -18.41 5.52
CA VAL A 334 2.38 -19.78 5.09
C VAL A 334 0.90 -20.05 5.26
N TYR A 335 0.26 -20.48 4.18
CA TYR A 335 -1.14 -20.89 4.17
C TYR A 335 -1.24 -22.39 3.90
N TRP A 336 -2.24 -23.00 4.52
CA TRP A 336 -2.63 -24.39 4.30
C TRP A 336 -4.16 -24.48 4.25
N GLY A 337 -4.68 -25.03 3.17
CA GLY A 337 -6.13 -25.09 2.97
C GLY A 337 -6.77 -23.71 2.91
N GLY A 338 -6.15 -22.76 2.24
CA GLY A 338 -6.60 -21.37 2.12
C GLY A 338 -6.51 -20.54 3.42
N ARG A 339 -5.90 -21.07 4.49
CA ARG A 339 -5.82 -20.40 5.79
C ARG A 339 -4.38 -20.10 6.17
N LEU A 340 -4.13 -18.90 6.68
CA LEU A 340 -2.85 -18.56 7.28
C LEU A 340 -2.60 -19.45 8.50
N VAL A 341 -1.55 -20.27 8.44
CA VAL A 341 -1.15 -21.18 9.52
C VAL A 341 0.11 -20.74 10.23
N TRP A 342 0.90 -19.85 9.58
CA TRP A 342 2.11 -19.32 10.18
C TRP A 342 2.53 -18.02 9.49
N THR A 343 3.08 -17.10 10.27
CA THR A 343 3.73 -15.87 9.78
C THR A 343 4.87 -15.50 10.71
N ASP A 344 5.96 -14.99 10.15
CA ASP A 344 7.08 -14.45 10.91
C ASP A 344 7.82 -13.41 10.08
N THR A 345 8.41 -12.42 10.77
CA THR A 345 9.26 -11.41 10.17
C THR A 345 10.64 -11.48 10.78
N ARG A 346 11.67 -11.63 9.96
CA ARG A 346 13.06 -11.71 10.42
C ARG A 346 13.92 -10.68 9.73
N ASN A 347 14.82 -10.11 10.49
CA ASN A 347 15.82 -9.19 9.96
C ASN A 347 16.95 -9.98 9.32
N ILE A 348 17.07 -9.92 7.99
CA ILE A 348 18.08 -10.56 7.18
C ILE A 348 19.20 -9.55 6.90
N ASN A 349 20.45 -9.96 7.02
CA ASN A 349 21.61 -9.10 6.78
C ASN A 349 22.86 -9.95 6.52
N SER A 350 22.88 -10.69 5.43
CA SER A 350 24.08 -11.47 5.08
C SER A 350 23.99 -12.00 3.65
N GLU A 351 24.45 -11.22 2.68
CA GLU A 351 24.46 -11.61 1.27
C GLU A 351 25.05 -13.02 1.04
N GLY A 352 24.42 -13.77 0.15
CA GLY A 352 24.78 -15.12 -0.22
C GLY A 352 24.47 -16.17 0.84
N THR A 353 23.65 -15.85 1.84
CA THR A 353 23.31 -16.74 2.94
C THR A 353 21.85 -17.21 2.84
N TYR A 354 21.62 -18.48 3.14
CA TYR A 354 20.31 -19.09 3.23
C TYR A 354 19.83 -19.13 4.67
N PHE A 355 18.63 -18.61 4.91
CA PHE A 355 18.03 -18.53 6.24
C PHE A 355 16.82 -19.45 6.31
N PRO A 356 16.84 -20.52 7.15
CA PRO A 356 15.66 -21.36 7.36
C PRO A 356 14.60 -20.58 8.15
N PHE A 357 13.35 -20.65 7.73
CA PHE A 357 12.23 -19.99 8.40
C PHE A 357 11.29 -20.94 9.09
N VAL A 358 10.76 -21.92 8.37
CA VAL A 358 9.70 -22.77 8.89
C VAL A 358 9.70 -24.13 8.19
N GLU A 359 9.34 -25.17 8.95
CA GLU A 359 8.94 -26.46 8.43
C GLU A 359 7.42 -26.60 8.46
N VAL A 360 6.84 -27.13 7.37
CA VAL A 360 5.40 -27.35 7.24
C VAL A 360 5.13 -28.83 7.00
N SER A 361 4.42 -29.46 7.93
CA SER A 361 4.07 -30.87 7.84
C SER A 361 2.77 -31.08 7.06
N VAL A 362 2.79 -31.88 6.01
CA VAL A 362 1.65 -32.26 5.19
C VAL A 362 1.22 -33.70 5.52
N PRO A 363 -0.07 -33.95 5.77
CA PRO A 363 -1.26 -33.16 5.51
C PRO A 363 -1.77 -32.35 6.72
N SER A 364 -1.05 -32.25 7.82
CA SER A 364 -1.58 -31.58 9.01
C SER A 364 -1.64 -30.05 8.88
N GLY A 365 -0.82 -29.47 8.01
CA GLY A 365 -0.62 -28.01 7.94
C GLY A 365 0.08 -27.45 9.20
N THR A 366 0.73 -28.31 9.99
CA THR A 366 1.46 -27.85 11.18
C THR A 366 2.75 -27.18 10.76
N ALA A 367 2.90 -25.91 11.13
CA ALA A 367 4.10 -25.13 10.89
C ALA A 367 4.96 -25.03 12.16
N THR A 368 6.27 -25.22 12.02
CA THR A 368 7.24 -25.17 13.12
C THR A 368 8.39 -24.24 12.74
N SER A 369 8.60 -23.16 13.49
CA SER A 369 9.70 -22.21 13.27
C SER A 369 11.07 -22.89 13.43
N LEU A 370 12.03 -22.53 12.58
CA LEU A 370 13.41 -23.01 12.58
C LEU A 370 14.40 -22.00 13.16
#